data_1ee9971ad12eecd41ab7d78f4df3fdf4
#
_entry.id   1ee9971ad12eecd41ab7d78f4df3fdf4
#
_cell.length_a   1.000
_cell.length_b   1.000
_cell.length_c   1.000
_cell.angle_alpha   90.00
_cell.angle_beta   90.00
_cell.angle_gamma   90.00
#
_symmetry.space_group_name_H-M   'P 1'
#
loop_
_entity.id
_entity.type
_entity.pdbx_description
1 polymer ?
#
loop_
_entity_poly.entity_id
_entity_poly.type
_entity_poly.pdbx_seq_one_letter_code
_entity_poly.pdbx_strand_id
1 'polypeptide(L)'
;VLPVKKFVNENLPEIPSERILEMSAEKDIGINEVLKALYDISPEGEPIYDEELYTDQDLTFRICEVIRGEAINRLQDEIPHAVYVEVADVEHRNEGKKLWIRAFLCVERDSQKGIVIGKGAAKIKEIRMAAMKKLSQIYIQKIDLDLQVKVDKNWRQRDFTINKLIPTD
;
A
#
# COMPACT_ATOMS: atom_id res chain seq x y z
N VAL A 1 -12.82 -19.06 -10.74
CA VAL A 1 -11.73 -19.45 -11.65
C VAL A 1 -12.27 -20.18 -12.89
N LEU A 2 -13.03 -21.29 -12.75
CA LEU A 2 -13.60 -22.03 -13.88
C LEU A 2 -14.36 -21.17 -14.91
N PRO A 3 -15.25 -20.24 -14.51
CA PRO A 3 -15.95 -19.38 -15.48
C PRO A 3 -15.01 -18.47 -16.27
N VAL A 4 -13.93 -17.98 -15.63
CA VAL A 4 -12.93 -17.10 -16.28
C VAL A 4 -12.12 -17.88 -17.31
N LYS A 5 -11.63 -19.08 -16.97
CA LYS A 5 -10.92 -19.94 -17.93
C LYS A 5 -11.77 -20.26 -19.15
N LYS A 6 -13.04 -20.63 -18.91
CA LYS A 6 -13.99 -20.90 -19.99
C LYS A 6 -14.15 -19.67 -20.88
N PHE A 7 -14.37 -18.50 -20.29
CA PHE A 7 -14.49 -17.24 -21.05
C PHE A 7 -13.26 -16.95 -21.90
N VAL A 8 -12.04 -17.09 -21.33
CA VAL A 8 -10.78 -16.85 -22.07
C VAL A 8 -10.65 -17.84 -23.23
N ASN A 9 -10.89 -19.13 -23.01
CA ASN A 9 -10.80 -20.14 -24.08
C ASN A 9 -11.82 -19.93 -25.22
N GLU A 10 -13.00 -19.38 -24.89
CA GLU A 10 -14.05 -19.12 -25.88
C GLU A 10 -13.82 -17.82 -26.66
N ASN A 11 -13.24 -16.81 -26.06
CA ASN A 11 -13.12 -15.46 -26.63
C ASN A 11 -11.70 -15.11 -27.10
N LEU A 12 -10.68 -15.83 -26.62
CA LEU A 12 -9.26 -15.64 -26.97
C LEU A 12 -8.62 -16.98 -27.32
N PRO A 13 -9.11 -17.65 -28.39
CA PRO A 13 -8.65 -19.00 -28.78
C PRO A 13 -7.16 -19.05 -29.19
N GLU A 14 -6.56 -17.89 -29.50
CA GLU A 14 -5.12 -17.75 -29.78
C GLU A 14 -4.25 -17.96 -28.55
N ILE A 15 -4.81 -17.89 -27.32
CA ILE A 15 -4.07 -18.14 -26.08
C ILE A 15 -4.15 -19.63 -25.74
N PRO A 16 -3.05 -20.40 -25.83
CA PRO A 16 -3.04 -21.80 -25.44
C PRO A 16 -3.45 -21.98 -23.98
N SER A 17 -4.26 -22.98 -23.68
CA SER A 17 -4.75 -23.24 -22.32
C SER A 17 -3.64 -23.43 -21.30
N GLU A 18 -2.46 -23.89 -21.72
CA GLU A 18 -1.27 -24.06 -20.88
C GLU A 18 -0.67 -22.73 -20.41
N ARG A 19 -0.98 -21.63 -21.10
CA ARG A 19 -0.56 -20.27 -20.74
C ARG A 19 -1.54 -19.57 -19.80
N ILE A 20 -2.67 -20.20 -19.48
CA ILE A 20 -3.67 -19.68 -18.55
C ILE A 20 -3.38 -20.28 -17.18
N LEU A 21 -2.59 -19.56 -16.37
CA LEU A 21 -2.18 -19.99 -15.04
C LEU A 21 -3.13 -19.47 -13.97
N GLU A 22 -3.40 -20.28 -12.96
CA GLU A 22 -4.20 -19.92 -11.80
C GLU A 22 -3.31 -19.69 -10.61
N MET A 23 -3.50 -18.57 -9.91
CA MET A 23 -2.74 -18.28 -8.69
C MET A 23 -3.59 -17.62 -7.62
N SER A 24 -3.17 -17.78 -6.37
CA SER A 24 -3.66 -17.02 -5.23
C SER A 24 -2.46 -16.56 -4.39
N ALA A 25 -2.13 -15.28 -4.47
CA ALA A 25 -1.04 -14.70 -3.68
C ALA A 25 -1.33 -14.81 -2.17
N GLU A 26 -2.59 -14.64 -1.74
CA GLU A 26 -3.01 -14.76 -0.34
C GLU A 26 -2.80 -16.17 0.23
N LYS A 27 -2.99 -17.21 -0.61
CA LYS A 27 -2.92 -18.62 -0.20
C LYS A 27 -1.61 -19.30 -0.60
N ASP A 28 -0.69 -18.58 -1.20
CA ASP A 28 0.57 -19.10 -1.73
C ASP A 28 0.39 -20.30 -2.68
N ILE A 29 -0.65 -20.23 -3.52
CA ILE A 29 -0.99 -21.30 -4.47
C ILE A 29 -0.66 -20.83 -5.90
N GLY A 30 0.02 -21.67 -6.70
CA GLY A 30 0.30 -21.44 -8.12
C GLY A 30 1.36 -20.34 -8.38
N ILE A 31 2.03 -19.82 -7.35
CA ILE A 31 3.02 -18.74 -7.49
C ILE A 31 4.26 -19.23 -8.24
N ASN A 32 4.78 -20.40 -7.91
CA ASN A 32 5.96 -20.95 -8.54
C ASN A 32 5.74 -21.25 -10.03
N GLU A 33 4.55 -21.70 -10.41
CA GLU A 33 4.17 -21.94 -11.80
C GLU A 33 4.13 -20.65 -12.60
N VAL A 34 3.60 -19.57 -12.01
CA VAL A 34 3.58 -18.23 -12.61
C VAL A 34 5.00 -17.67 -12.73
N LEU A 35 5.82 -17.75 -11.66
CA LEU A 35 7.21 -17.31 -11.70
C LEU A 35 8.00 -18.05 -12.76
N LYS A 36 7.87 -19.38 -12.83
CA LYS A 36 8.54 -20.17 -13.87
C LYS A 36 8.12 -19.71 -15.27
N ALA A 37 6.83 -19.53 -15.52
CA ALA A 37 6.35 -19.07 -16.82
C ALA A 37 6.87 -17.68 -17.18
N LEU A 38 7.02 -16.77 -16.20
CA LEU A 38 7.61 -15.45 -16.40
C LEU A 38 9.09 -15.54 -16.74
N TYR A 39 9.86 -16.38 -16.06
CA TYR A 39 11.26 -16.63 -16.38
C TYR A 39 11.43 -17.23 -17.78
N ASP A 40 10.59 -18.19 -18.17
CA ASP A 40 10.66 -18.86 -19.48
C ASP A 40 10.41 -17.90 -20.65
N ILE A 41 9.68 -16.79 -20.45
CA ILE A 41 9.40 -15.78 -21.49
C ILE A 41 10.27 -14.52 -21.37
N SER A 42 11.00 -14.36 -20.27
CA SER A 42 11.85 -13.20 -20.06
C SER A 42 13.11 -13.28 -20.95
N PRO A 43 13.49 -12.19 -21.63
CA PRO A 43 14.75 -12.16 -22.37
C PRO A 43 15.93 -12.18 -21.40
N GLU A 44 17.05 -12.77 -21.84
CA GLU A 44 18.32 -12.61 -21.14
C GLU A 44 18.80 -11.15 -21.25
N GLY A 45 19.32 -10.62 -20.14
CA GLY A 45 19.81 -9.24 -20.07
C GLY A 45 20.53 -8.95 -18.77
N GLU A 46 21.22 -7.82 -18.72
CA GLU A 46 21.83 -7.31 -17.49
C GLU A 46 20.74 -6.92 -16.48
N PRO A 47 20.99 -7.13 -15.19
CA PRO A 47 20.07 -6.68 -14.14
C PRO A 47 19.86 -5.17 -14.23
N ILE A 48 18.60 -4.72 -14.23
CA ILE A 48 18.23 -3.30 -14.25
C ILE A 48 18.36 -2.69 -12.85
N TYR A 49 18.14 -3.50 -11.81
CA TYR A 49 18.23 -3.12 -10.42
C TYR A 49 19.32 -3.93 -9.71
N ASP A 50 19.88 -3.35 -8.64
CA ASP A 50 20.80 -4.05 -7.75
C ASP A 50 20.10 -5.25 -7.10
N GLU A 51 20.79 -6.40 -7.01
CA GLU A 51 20.24 -7.62 -6.39
C GLU A 51 19.85 -7.44 -4.93
N GLU A 52 20.48 -6.49 -4.22
CA GLU A 52 20.16 -6.15 -2.83
C GLU A 52 18.95 -5.22 -2.72
N LEU A 53 18.49 -4.63 -3.82
CA LEU A 53 17.38 -3.69 -3.84
C LEU A 53 16.03 -4.43 -3.84
N TYR A 54 15.39 -4.50 -2.68
CA TYR A 54 14.07 -5.11 -2.56
C TYR A 54 12.97 -4.32 -3.29
N THR A 55 13.09 -2.99 -3.36
CA THR A 55 12.16 -2.07 -4.03
C THR A 55 12.83 -0.73 -4.27
N ASP A 56 12.49 -0.08 -5.37
CA ASP A 56 12.88 1.30 -5.71
C ASP A 56 12.00 2.36 -5.03
N GLN A 57 10.92 1.94 -4.34
CA GLN A 57 10.02 2.86 -3.66
C GLN A 57 10.68 3.56 -2.48
N ASP A 58 10.51 4.87 -2.41
CA ASP A 58 10.93 5.70 -1.28
C ASP A 58 10.31 5.22 0.06
N LEU A 59 11.10 5.32 1.12
CA LEU A 59 10.71 4.98 2.49
C LEU A 59 9.40 5.66 2.90
N THR A 60 9.28 6.94 2.59
CA THR A 60 8.12 7.78 2.95
C THR A 60 6.86 7.29 2.23
N PHE A 61 6.98 7.00 0.93
CA PHE A 61 5.88 6.46 0.14
C PHE A 61 5.40 5.11 0.69
N ARG A 62 6.31 4.19 1.01
CA ARG A 62 5.96 2.89 1.59
C ARG A 62 5.23 3.02 2.93
N ILE A 63 5.68 3.94 3.80
CA ILE A 63 5.01 4.24 5.07
C ILE A 63 3.60 4.76 4.82
N CYS A 64 3.44 5.72 3.88
CA CYS A 64 2.14 6.25 3.49
C CYS A 64 1.17 5.13 3.06
N GLU A 65 1.62 4.24 2.17
CA GLU A 65 0.78 3.17 1.64
C GLU A 65 0.40 2.13 2.70
N VAL A 66 1.29 1.81 3.64
CA VAL A 66 0.95 0.92 4.77
C VAL A 66 -0.12 1.57 5.66
N ILE A 67 0.04 2.84 6.03
CA ILE A 67 -0.94 3.55 6.87
C ILE A 67 -2.27 3.69 6.12
N ARG A 68 -2.25 4.03 4.83
CA ARG A 68 -3.44 4.18 3.99
C ARG A 68 -4.19 2.86 3.87
N GLY A 69 -3.50 1.76 3.61
CA GLY A 69 -4.09 0.41 3.54
C GLY A 69 -4.79 0.01 4.84
N GLU A 70 -4.15 0.27 5.99
CA GLU A 70 -4.75 -0.02 7.29
C GLU A 70 -5.96 0.90 7.62
N ALA A 71 -5.96 2.14 7.10
CA ALA A 71 -7.11 3.04 7.20
C ALA A 71 -8.28 2.56 6.32
N ILE A 72 -8.03 2.22 5.05
CA ILE A 72 -9.04 1.71 4.12
C ILE A 72 -9.73 0.47 4.69
N ASN A 73 -8.97 -0.47 5.26
CA ASN A 73 -9.52 -1.71 5.81
C ASN A 73 -10.41 -1.52 7.05
N ARG A 74 -10.40 -0.32 7.66
CA ARG A 74 -11.14 -0.01 8.92
C ARG A 74 -12.16 1.09 8.79
N LEU A 75 -12.13 1.81 7.69
CA LEU A 75 -13.11 2.83 7.37
C LEU A 75 -14.21 2.24 6.49
N GLN A 76 -15.37 2.85 6.47
CA GLN A 76 -16.55 2.37 5.76
C GLN A 76 -17.10 3.46 4.84
N ASP A 77 -18.07 3.08 4.04
CA ASP A 77 -18.80 3.92 3.09
C ASP A 77 -17.86 4.67 2.12
N GLU A 78 -18.00 5.95 1.99
CA GLU A 78 -17.25 6.83 1.08
C GLU A 78 -15.87 7.26 1.64
N ILE A 79 -15.64 7.03 2.94
CA ILE A 79 -14.45 7.53 3.63
C ILE A 79 -13.15 6.93 3.09
N PRO A 80 -13.06 5.61 2.80
CA PRO A 80 -11.85 5.00 2.23
C PRO A 80 -11.36 5.69 0.96
N HIS A 81 -12.28 6.19 0.14
CA HIS A 81 -11.98 6.88 -1.11
C HIS A 81 -11.65 8.37 -0.92
N ALA A 82 -11.91 8.90 0.28
CA ALA A 82 -11.73 10.31 0.61
C ALA A 82 -10.47 10.60 1.43
N VAL A 83 -9.63 9.58 1.68
CA VAL A 83 -8.44 9.72 2.51
C VAL A 83 -7.16 9.56 1.72
N TYR A 84 -6.15 10.33 2.11
CA TYR A 84 -4.76 10.08 1.77
C TYR A 84 -3.88 10.23 3.02
N VAL A 85 -2.63 9.79 2.94
CA VAL A 85 -1.68 9.89 4.03
C VAL A 85 -0.53 10.81 3.62
N GLU A 86 -0.18 11.73 4.51
CA GLU A 86 1.00 12.58 4.40
C GLU A 86 1.95 12.24 5.53
N VAL A 87 3.16 11.80 5.21
CA VAL A 87 4.25 11.69 6.18
C VAL A 87 4.93 13.05 6.28
N ALA A 88 4.91 13.62 7.47
CA ALA A 88 5.50 14.93 7.74
C ALA A 88 6.95 14.81 8.19
N ASP A 89 7.31 13.73 8.89
CA ASP A 89 8.65 13.56 9.41
C ASP A 89 8.96 12.08 9.66
N VAL A 90 10.22 11.69 9.43
CA VAL A 90 10.77 10.36 9.73
C VAL A 90 12.16 10.53 10.35
N GLU A 91 12.33 10.04 11.57
CA GLU A 91 13.58 10.15 12.29
C GLU A 91 14.09 8.78 12.77
N HIS A 92 15.36 8.52 12.55
CA HIS A 92 16.08 7.43 13.20
C HIS A 92 16.53 7.87 14.60
N ARG A 93 15.98 7.25 15.64
CA ARG A 93 16.27 7.55 17.04
C ARG A 93 17.00 6.38 17.72
N ASN A 94 17.62 6.64 18.85
CA ASN A 94 18.33 5.63 19.65
C ASN A 94 19.36 4.86 18.81
N GLU A 95 20.29 5.59 18.18
CA GLU A 95 21.35 4.99 17.34
C GLU A 95 20.81 4.09 16.23
N GLY A 96 19.69 4.48 15.61
CA GLY A 96 19.06 3.73 14.52
C GLY A 96 18.16 2.56 14.95
N LYS A 97 18.04 2.30 16.25
CA LYS A 97 17.20 1.18 16.76
C LYS A 97 15.70 1.48 16.75
N LYS A 98 15.32 2.77 16.61
CA LYS A 98 13.94 3.21 16.63
C LYS A 98 13.66 4.09 15.42
N LEU A 99 12.58 3.80 14.71
CA LEU A 99 12.05 4.64 13.64
C LEU A 99 10.83 5.40 14.19
N TRP A 100 10.97 6.70 14.34
CA TRP A 100 9.88 7.58 14.73
C TRP A 100 9.29 8.23 13.49
N ILE A 101 7.96 8.20 13.39
CA ILE A 101 7.21 8.64 12.22
C ILE A 101 6.12 9.58 12.67
N ARG A 102 6.01 10.76 12.06
CA ARG A 102 4.84 11.64 12.16
C ARG A 102 4.08 11.64 10.86
N ALA A 103 2.81 11.26 10.92
CA ALA A 103 1.96 11.18 9.73
C ALA A 103 0.57 11.77 10.00
N PHE A 104 -0.04 12.29 8.93
CA PHE A 104 -1.40 12.79 8.92
C PHE A 104 -2.27 11.92 8.01
N LEU A 105 -3.38 11.43 8.55
CA LEU A 105 -4.47 10.88 7.77
C LEU A 105 -5.37 12.04 7.35
N CYS A 106 -5.28 12.42 6.08
CA CYS A 106 -5.94 13.59 5.54
C CYS A 106 -7.31 13.24 4.98
N VAL A 107 -8.30 14.04 5.31
CA VAL A 107 -9.70 13.93 4.86
C VAL A 107 -10.16 15.24 4.24
N GLU A 108 -11.20 15.20 3.41
CA GLU A 108 -11.67 16.37 2.68
C GLU A 108 -12.55 17.30 3.51
N ARG A 109 -13.29 16.77 4.52
CA ARG A 109 -14.31 17.50 5.28
C ARG A 109 -14.19 17.27 6.79
N ASP A 110 -14.61 18.24 7.58
CA ASP A 110 -14.65 18.15 9.04
C ASP A 110 -15.57 17.02 9.55
N SER A 111 -16.69 16.76 8.87
CA SER A 111 -17.57 15.62 9.19
C SER A 111 -16.84 14.27 9.06
N GLN A 112 -16.01 14.11 8.04
CA GLN A 112 -15.19 12.90 7.82
C GLN A 112 -14.12 12.76 8.91
N LYS A 113 -13.51 13.87 9.35
CA LYS A 113 -12.53 13.88 10.46
C LYS A 113 -13.11 13.25 11.72
N GLY A 114 -14.35 13.61 12.10
CA GLY A 114 -15.03 13.02 13.25
C GLY A 114 -15.21 11.50 13.13
N ILE A 115 -15.55 11.00 11.94
CA ILE A 115 -15.72 9.57 11.66
C ILE A 115 -14.38 8.83 11.78
N VAL A 116 -13.31 9.38 11.19
CA VAL A 116 -11.96 8.78 11.21
C VAL A 116 -11.37 8.76 12.61
N ILE A 117 -11.60 9.79 13.43
CA ILE A 117 -11.17 9.82 14.82
C ILE A 117 -11.96 8.77 15.62
N GLY A 118 -13.28 8.71 15.42
CA GLY A 118 -14.19 7.84 16.13
C GLY A 118 -14.46 8.27 17.59
N LYS A 119 -15.40 7.61 18.24
CA LYS A 119 -15.76 7.90 19.64
C LYS A 119 -14.56 7.70 20.58
N GLY A 120 -14.18 8.71 21.32
CA GLY A 120 -13.02 8.66 22.23
C GLY A 120 -11.70 8.35 21.53
N ALA A 121 -11.56 8.75 20.25
CA ALA A 121 -10.39 8.47 19.41
C ALA A 121 -10.11 6.97 19.18
N ALA A 122 -11.11 6.10 19.33
CA ALA A 122 -10.94 4.66 19.21
C ALA A 122 -10.52 4.23 17.78
N LYS A 123 -11.12 4.81 16.75
CA LYS A 123 -10.88 4.42 15.35
C LYS A 123 -9.47 4.78 14.89
N ILE A 124 -9.03 6.02 15.14
CA ILE A 124 -7.67 6.43 14.79
C ILE A 124 -6.61 5.65 15.57
N LYS A 125 -6.87 5.30 16.83
CA LYS A 125 -5.99 4.45 17.64
C LYS A 125 -5.89 3.04 17.06
N GLU A 126 -6.99 2.45 16.62
CA GLU A 126 -7.04 1.14 15.96
C GLU A 126 -6.21 1.14 14.67
N ILE A 127 -6.41 2.14 13.80
CA ILE A 127 -5.64 2.32 12.56
C ILE A 127 -4.14 2.44 12.88
N ARG A 128 -3.77 3.30 13.82
CA ARG A 128 -2.38 3.50 14.25
C ARG A 128 -1.72 2.21 14.71
N MET A 129 -2.39 1.45 15.58
CA MET A 129 -1.85 0.18 16.11
C MET A 129 -1.66 -0.86 15.02
N ALA A 130 -2.59 -0.96 14.09
CA ALA A 130 -2.48 -1.87 12.96
C ALA A 130 -1.35 -1.48 12.00
N ALA A 131 -1.23 -0.19 11.67
CA ALA A 131 -0.14 0.33 10.87
C ALA A 131 1.22 0.08 11.52
N MET A 132 1.36 0.34 12.83
CA MET A 132 2.60 0.04 13.56
C MET A 132 2.96 -1.45 13.51
N LYS A 133 1.98 -2.33 13.69
CA LYS A 133 2.19 -3.78 13.59
C LYS A 133 2.68 -4.18 12.19
N LYS A 134 2.06 -3.63 11.15
CA LYS A 134 2.45 -3.90 9.75
C LYS A 134 3.85 -3.37 9.43
N LEU A 135 4.15 -2.14 9.83
CA LEU A 135 5.47 -1.53 9.66
C LEU A 135 6.57 -2.32 10.41
N SER A 136 6.28 -2.84 11.61
CA SER A 136 7.22 -3.69 12.36
C SER A 136 7.50 -5.06 11.72
N GLN A 137 6.71 -5.48 10.74
CA GLN A 137 7.00 -6.67 9.93
C GLN A 137 7.92 -6.37 8.75
N ILE A 138 7.98 -5.09 8.35
CA ILE A 138 8.75 -4.62 7.19
C ILE A 138 10.11 -4.09 7.63
N TYR A 139 10.16 -3.36 8.75
CA TYR A 139 11.35 -2.68 9.25
C TYR A 139 11.87 -3.34 10.54
N ILE A 140 13.19 -3.51 10.63
CA ILE A 140 13.87 -4.09 11.79
C ILE A 140 13.77 -3.19 13.03
N GLN A 141 13.66 -1.87 12.80
CA GLN A 141 13.60 -0.86 13.87
C GLN A 141 12.29 -0.96 14.65
N LYS A 142 12.34 -0.64 15.93
CA LYS A 142 11.13 -0.42 16.72
C LYS A 142 10.35 0.78 16.17
N ILE A 143 9.12 0.56 15.75
CA ILE A 143 8.26 1.61 15.18
C ILE A 143 7.58 2.43 16.28
N ASP A 144 7.62 3.76 16.12
CA ASP A 144 6.85 4.71 16.92
C ASP A 144 6.13 5.66 15.97
N LEU A 145 4.80 5.56 15.91
CA LEU A 145 3.96 6.30 14.96
C LEU A 145 3.10 7.32 15.69
N ASP A 146 3.32 8.61 15.43
CA ASP A 146 2.41 9.71 15.75
C ASP A 146 1.48 9.92 14.55
N LEU A 147 0.24 9.38 14.64
CA LEU A 147 -0.75 9.48 13.59
C LEU A 147 -1.88 10.42 14.02
N GLN A 148 -2.11 11.47 13.25
CA GLN A 148 -3.13 12.49 13.50
C GLN A 148 -4.07 12.61 12.30
N VAL A 149 -5.27 13.19 12.51
CA VAL A 149 -6.24 13.45 11.43
C VAL A 149 -6.25 14.93 11.08
N LYS A 150 -6.03 15.23 9.80
CA LYS A 150 -6.00 16.59 9.25
C LYS A 150 -7.12 16.75 8.22
N VAL A 151 -7.76 17.92 8.19
CA VAL A 151 -8.69 18.29 7.11
C VAL A 151 -7.90 19.01 6.03
N ASP A 152 -7.98 18.50 4.83
CA ASP A 152 -7.38 19.10 3.64
C ASP A 152 -8.45 19.26 2.55
N LYS A 153 -9.08 20.44 2.53
CA LYS A 153 -10.22 20.72 1.66
C LYS A 153 -9.85 20.68 0.19
N ASN A 154 -10.69 19.99 -0.59
CA ASN A 154 -10.56 19.90 -2.06
C ASN A 154 -9.20 19.35 -2.53
N TRP A 155 -8.53 18.51 -1.74
CA TRP A 155 -7.21 17.98 -2.07
C TRP A 155 -7.18 17.24 -3.42
N ARG A 156 -8.29 16.58 -3.80
CA ARG A 156 -8.42 15.86 -5.07
C ARG A 156 -8.41 16.76 -6.31
N GLN A 157 -8.66 18.05 -6.12
CA GLN A 157 -8.69 19.05 -7.20
C GLN A 157 -7.39 19.86 -7.27
N ARG A 158 -6.41 19.55 -6.41
CA ARG A 158 -5.13 20.25 -6.37
C ARG A 158 -4.03 19.38 -6.96
N ASP A 159 -3.61 19.72 -8.18
CA ASP A 159 -2.54 19.03 -8.91
C ASP A 159 -1.27 18.87 -8.07
N PHE A 160 -0.91 19.89 -7.29
CA PHE A 160 0.24 19.81 -6.38
C PHE A 160 0.12 18.69 -5.34
N THR A 161 -1.06 18.50 -4.76
CA THR A 161 -1.28 17.42 -3.78
C THR A 161 -1.25 16.06 -4.47
N ILE A 162 -1.89 15.93 -5.63
CA ILE A 162 -1.93 14.69 -6.42
C ILE A 162 -0.52 14.31 -6.87
N ASN A 163 0.24 15.25 -7.43
CA ASN A 163 1.62 15.00 -7.89
C ASN A 163 2.57 14.60 -6.75
N LYS A 164 2.34 15.09 -5.52
CA LYS A 164 3.10 14.66 -4.33
C LYS A 164 2.79 13.21 -3.90
N LEU A 165 1.60 12.70 -4.24
CA LEU A 165 1.16 11.35 -3.89
C LEU A 165 1.55 10.30 -4.94
N ILE A 166 1.95 10.75 -6.13
CA ILE A 166 2.43 9.87 -7.21
C ILE A 166 3.96 9.83 -7.13
N PRO A 167 4.58 8.65 -7.04
CA PRO A 167 6.03 8.55 -7.17
C PRO A 167 6.45 9.17 -8.51
N THR A 168 7.33 10.15 -8.48
CA THR A 168 8.00 10.65 -9.69
C THR A 168 9.21 9.78 -9.94
N ASP A 169 9.29 9.24 -11.15
CA ASP A 169 10.46 8.54 -11.68
C ASP A 169 11.71 9.44 -11.66
#